data_8290571857b91f3197bad451f8aba2e0
#
_entry.id   8290571857b91f3197bad451f8aba2e0
#
_cell.length_a   1.000
_cell.length_b   1.000
_cell.length_c   1.000
_cell.angle_alpha   90.00
_cell.angle_beta   90.00
_cell.angle_gamma   90.00
#
_symmetry.space_group_name_H-M   'P 1'
#
loop_
_entity.id
_entity.type
_entity.pdbx_description
1 polymer ?
#
loop_
_entity_poly.entity_id
_entity_poly.type
_entity_poly.pdbx_seq_one_letter_code
_entity_poly.pdbx_strand_id
1 'polypeptide(L)'
;LDAGAQSSRIAAGDVQGLATQTCAVPTGRQWLVAGATTLGRTSLLTIVNPTTVPAVVDLEIFTERGPVSAVGMAGIDVPAGAQRVLPLTGFVLDAESIAVRVSSSGGNVVASLQSSTIRTLEPGGLDIAVAAGDPGVSRVIPGVVVDSGPALAGLVDRGAGYEDAITTVRIVAPPVDAASEAGTGDIAATILFVPDGMSVQEAQDAAEADVVIEGGEGAATAEVDLTAARPRLVETHLHGGEVLDVPVPNVGTGGYTVHVTATEPVLAAVRVTSLGQ
;
A
#
# COMPACT_ATOMS: atom_id res chain seq x y z
N LEU A 1 -23.82 -14.85 5.86
CA LEU A 1 -22.62 -14.09 5.45
C LEU A 1 -22.67 -13.98 3.94
N ASP A 2 -22.99 -12.80 3.42
CA ASP A 2 -22.90 -12.52 1.99
C ASP A 2 -21.47 -12.09 1.68
N ALA A 3 -20.80 -12.86 0.83
CA ALA A 3 -19.48 -12.51 0.31
C ALA A 3 -19.64 -12.06 -1.15
N GLY A 4 -19.05 -10.94 -1.50
CA GLY A 4 -19.05 -10.40 -2.84
C GLY A 4 -17.68 -9.91 -3.25
N ALA A 5 -17.39 -9.95 -4.53
CA ALA A 5 -16.19 -9.35 -5.12
C ALA A 5 -16.58 -8.62 -6.39
N GLN A 6 -15.83 -7.58 -6.71
CA GLN A 6 -15.94 -6.83 -7.95
C GLN A 6 -14.62 -6.86 -8.69
N SER A 7 -14.65 -7.05 -10.00
CA SER A 7 -13.48 -6.92 -10.85
C SER A 7 -13.74 -5.89 -11.95
N SER A 8 -12.73 -5.14 -12.30
CA SER A 8 -12.75 -4.20 -13.42
C SER A 8 -11.54 -4.44 -14.32
N ARG A 9 -11.78 -4.63 -15.61
CA ARG A 9 -10.72 -4.77 -16.61
C ARG A 9 -10.88 -3.67 -17.65
N ILE A 10 -9.81 -2.91 -17.85
CA ILE A 10 -9.71 -1.92 -18.91
C ILE A 10 -8.63 -2.40 -19.90
N ALA A 11 -9.01 -2.65 -21.15
CA ALA A 11 -8.14 -3.27 -22.16
C ALA A 11 -7.58 -2.29 -23.19
N ALA A 12 -8.00 -1.02 -23.16
CA ALA A 12 -7.55 -0.01 -24.10
C ALA A 12 -7.66 1.41 -23.51
N GLY A 13 -6.85 2.33 -24.00
CA GLY A 13 -6.78 3.72 -23.55
C GLY A 13 -5.56 3.98 -22.66
N ASP A 14 -5.51 5.16 -22.06
CA ASP A 14 -4.39 5.61 -21.23
C ASP A 14 -4.31 4.87 -19.88
N VAL A 15 -5.40 4.23 -19.45
CA VAL A 15 -5.45 3.40 -18.25
C VAL A 15 -5.76 1.97 -18.67
N GLN A 16 -4.85 1.05 -18.45
CA GLN A 16 -5.04 -0.38 -18.73
C GLN A 16 -4.70 -1.19 -17.49
N GLY A 17 -5.43 -2.28 -17.26
CA GLY A 17 -5.17 -3.16 -16.14
C GLY A 17 -6.38 -3.99 -15.71
N LEU A 18 -6.15 -4.84 -14.74
CA LEU A 18 -7.17 -5.60 -14.02
C LEU A 18 -7.10 -5.20 -12.55
N ALA A 19 -8.19 -4.67 -12.04
CA ALA A 19 -8.33 -4.40 -10.62
C ALA A 19 -9.48 -5.22 -10.03
N THR A 20 -9.26 -5.76 -8.85
CA THR A 20 -10.25 -6.56 -8.12
C THR A 20 -10.36 -6.06 -6.68
N GLN A 21 -11.57 -6.09 -6.16
CA GLN A 21 -11.81 -5.77 -4.75
C GLN A 21 -12.89 -6.68 -4.17
N THR A 22 -12.80 -6.94 -2.89
CA THR A 22 -13.90 -7.55 -2.12
C THR A 22 -14.92 -6.51 -1.74
N CYS A 23 -16.19 -6.92 -1.61
CA CYS A 23 -17.21 -6.03 -1.04
C CYS A 23 -16.91 -5.79 0.44
N ALA A 24 -16.90 -4.52 0.85
CA ALA A 24 -16.62 -4.13 2.22
C ALA A 24 -17.92 -3.82 2.99
N VAL A 25 -17.87 -4.01 4.31
CA VAL A 25 -18.96 -3.62 5.21
C VAL A 25 -18.82 -2.13 5.52
N PRO A 26 -19.91 -1.34 5.47
CA PRO A 26 -19.87 0.07 5.82
C PRO A 26 -19.48 0.27 7.30
N THR A 27 -18.53 1.16 7.54
CA THR A 27 -18.06 1.49 8.90
C THR A 27 -17.92 3.00 9.09
N GLY A 28 -17.86 3.44 10.34
CA GLY A 28 -17.64 4.84 10.69
C GLY A 28 -16.20 5.31 10.59
N ARG A 29 -15.22 4.39 10.47
CA ARG A 29 -13.79 4.71 10.32
C ARG A 29 -13.11 3.66 9.45
N GLN A 30 -12.28 4.11 8.51
CA GLN A 30 -11.55 3.24 7.59
C GLN A 30 -10.19 3.85 7.27
N TRP A 31 -9.20 2.99 7.00
CA TRP A 31 -7.90 3.35 6.50
C TRP A 31 -7.69 2.79 5.11
N LEU A 32 -7.19 3.63 4.20
CA LEU A 32 -6.77 3.24 2.85
C LEU A 32 -5.28 3.51 2.73
N VAL A 33 -4.49 2.46 2.50
CA VAL A 33 -3.03 2.53 2.45
C VAL A 33 -2.59 2.30 1.01
N ALA A 34 -2.77 3.31 0.18
CA ALA A 34 -2.44 3.30 -1.25
C ALA A 34 -2.47 4.71 -1.83
N GLY A 35 -2.06 4.83 -3.08
CA GLY A 35 -2.16 6.06 -3.85
C GLY A 35 -0.84 6.85 -3.92
N ALA A 36 -0.81 7.73 -4.91
CA ALA A 36 0.22 8.73 -5.16
C ALA A 36 -0.38 9.84 -6.03
N THR A 37 0.22 11.02 -6.03
CA THR A 37 -0.20 12.17 -6.86
C THR A 37 0.96 12.81 -7.62
N THR A 38 2.06 12.09 -7.74
CA THR A 38 3.19 12.46 -8.61
C THR A 38 2.79 12.41 -10.08
N LEU A 39 3.60 12.99 -10.95
CA LEU A 39 3.38 12.99 -12.39
C LEU A 39 3.12 11.57 -12.92
N GLY A 40 2.06 11.42 -13.72
CA GLY A 40 1.65 10.12 -14.26
C GLY A 40 0.88 9.23 -13.28
N ARG A 41 0.62 9.69 -12.04
CA ARG A 41 -0.15 8.96 -11.03
C ARG A 41 -1.48 9.65 -10.77
N THR A 42 -2.55 8.88 -10.80
CA THR A 42 -3.89 9.36 -10.45
C THR A 42 -4.47 8.52 -9.34
N SER A 43 -4.98 9.16 -8.29
CA SER A 43 -5.64 8.51 -7.16
C SER A 43 -7.02 9.10 -6.96
N LEU A 44 -8.05 8.25 -7.08
CA LEU A 44 -9.45 8.60 -6.93
C LEU A 44 -10.03 7.92 -5.70
N LEU A 45 -10.39 8.72 -4.70
CA LEU A 45 -11.09 8.25 -3.51
C LEU A 45 -12.59 8.18 -3.82
N THR A 46 -13.16 6.98 -3.75
CA THR A 46 -14.60 6.75 -3.86
C THR A 46 -15.17 6.47 -2.48
N ILE A 47 -16.18 7.24 -2.08
CA ILE A 47 -16.90 7.09 -0.83
C ILE A 47 -18.37 6.80 -1.16
N VAL A 48 -18.88 5.70 -0.65
CA VAL A 48 -20.27 5.26 -0.88
C VAL A 48 -21.00 5.20 0.45
N ASN A 49 -22.16 5.81 0.54
CA ASN A 49 -23.07 5.66 1.66
C ASN A 49 -24.23 4.71 1.28
N PRO A 50 -24.14 3.42 1.58
CA PRO A 50 -25.21 2.46 1.23
C PRO A 50 -26.37 2.47 2.25
N THR A 51 -26.29 3.31 3.27
CA THR A 51 -27.31 3.38 4.34
C THR A 51 -28.47 4.29 3.96
N THR A 52 -29.50 4.30 4.77
CA THR A 52 -30.67 5.17 4.61
C THR A 52 -30.52 6.51 5.35
N VAL A 53 -29.39 6.72 6.02
CA VAL A 53 -29.08 7.94 6.79
C VAL A 53 -27.97 8.71 6.08
N PRO A 54 -28.09 10.03 5.88
CA PRO A 54 -27.01 10.85 5.36
C PRO A 54 -25.75 10.72 6.22
N ALA A 55 -24.58 10.76 5.59
CA ALA A 55 -23.29 10.75 6.25
C ALA A 55 -22.55 12.07 6.01
N VAL A 56 -21.85 12.54 7.04
CA VAL A 56 -20.85 13.60 6.93
C VAL A 56 -19.49 12.96 7.11
N VAL A 57 -18.59 13.17 6.16
CA VAL A 57 -17.28 12.51 6.10
C VAL A 57 -16.17 13.53 6.29
N ASP A 58 -15.21 13.17 7.11
CA ASP A 58 -13.95 13.86 7.30
C ASP A 58 -12.79 12.97 6.81
N LEU A 59 -11.84 13.58 6.12
CA LEU A 59 -10.63 12.94 5.60
C LEU A 59 -9.43 13.43 6.39
N GLU A 60 -8.51 12.51 6.65
CA GLU A 60 -7.15 12.81 7.08
C GLU A 60 -6.20 12.13 6.09
N ILE A 61 -5.35 12.91 5.46
CA ILE A 61 -4.42 12.43 4.44
C ILE A 61 -3.00 12.53 5.01
N PHE A 62 -2.25 11.46 4.85
CA PHE A 62 -0.87 11.33 5.28
C PHE A 62 -0.01 11.03 4.06
N THR A 63 1.22 11.58 4.04
CA THR A 63 2.18 11.40 2.97
C THR A 63 3.57 11.07 3.53
N GLU A 64 4.54 10.86 2.67
CA GLU A 64 5.96 10.77 3.04
C GLU A 64 6.49 12.03 3.71
N ARG A 65 5.77 13.15 3.59
CA ARG A 65 6.09 14.44 4.24
C ARG A 65 5.28 14.68 5.51
N GLY A 66 4.50 13.69 5.96
CA GLY A 66 3.62 13.79 7.12
C GLY A 66 2.18 14.13 6.77
N PRO A 67 1.38 14.58 7.77
CA PRO A 67 -0.04 14.88 7.61
C PRO A 67 -0.28 16.09 6.71
N VAL A 68 -1.32 16.00 5.87
CA VAL A 68 -1.73 17.04 4.94
C VAL A 68 -2.82 17.91 5.56
N SER A 69 -2.72 19.21 5.36
CA SER A 69 -3.80 20.17 5.70
C SER A 69 -4.30 20.85 4.43
N ALA A 70 -5.53 20.57 4.05
CA ALA A 70 -6.16 21.15 2.85
C ALA A 70 -7.63 21.51 3.11
N VAL A 71 -8.12 22.51 2.39
CA VAL A 71 -9.53 22.90 2.43
C VAL A 71 -10.38 21.81 1.78
N GLY A 72 -11.55 21.54 2.36
CA GLY A 72 -12.50 20.56 1.81
C GLY A 72 -12.28 19.12 2.25
N MET A 73 -11.34 18.87 3.18
CA MET A 73 -11.13 17.55 3.77
C MET A 73 -12.15 17.22 4.87
N ALA A 74 -12.86 18.20 5.41
CA ALA A 74 -13.86 18.01 6.45
C ALA A 74 -15.26 18.43 5.99
N GLY A 75 -16.29 17.81 6.58
CA GLY A 75 -17.68 18.16 6.32
C GLY A 75 -18.20 17.75 4.95
N ILE A 76 -17.69 16.66 4.37
CA ILE A 76 -18.11 16.17 3.05
C ILE A 76 -19.45 15.46 3.17
N ASP A 77 -20.50 16.06 2.63
CA ASP A 77 -21.83 15.45 2.60
C ASP A 77 -21.90 14.28 1.62
N VAL A 78 -22.34 13.12 2.12
CA VAL A 78 -22.66 11.93 1.32
C VAL A 78 -24.10 11.51 1.63
N PRO A 79 -25.09 11.92 0.82
CA PRO A 79 -26.48 11.58 1.04
C PRO A 79 -26.71 10.06 1.07
N ALA A 80 -27.82 9.64 1.69
CA ALA A 80 -28.24 8.24 1.70
C ALA A 80 -28.30 7.65 0.28
N GLY A 81 -27.72 6.46 0.06
CA GLY A 81 -27.66 5.79 -1.22
C GLY A 81 -26.78 6.45 -2.28
N ALA A 82 -26.03 7.50 -1.92
CA ALA A 82 -25.17 8.23 -2.85
C ALA A 82 -23.70 7.86 -2.75
N GLN A 83 -22.93 8.29 -3.75
CA GLN A 83 -21.47 8.21 -3.77
C GLN A 83 -20.83 9.57 -4.04
N ARG A 84 -19.58 9.71 -3.58
CA ARG A 84 -18.67 10.80 -3.92
C ARG A 84 -17.39 10.23 -4.49
N VAL A 85 -16.88 10.83 -5.54
CA VAL A 85 -15.55 10.52 -6.11
C VAL A 85 -14.71 11.76 -6.01
N LEU A 86 -13.58 11.66 -5.32
CA LEU A 86 -12.70 12.78 -4.97
C LEU A 86 -11.29 12.47 -5.51
N PRO A 87 -10.78 13.26 -6.49
CA PRO A 87 -9.39 13.16 -6.88
C PRO A 87 -8.49 13.65 -5.75
N LEU A 88 -7.52 12.83 -5.31
CA LEU A 88 -6.61 13.23 -4.22
C LEU A 88 -5.70 14.39 -4.62
N THR A 89 -5.45 14.61 -5.91
CA THR A 89 -4.75 15.80 -6.42
C THR A 89 -5.44 17.13 -6.06
N GLY A 90 -6.72 17.09 -5.70
CA GLY A 90 -7.43 18.25 -5.18
C GLY A 90 -7.02 18.65 -3.76
N PHE A 91 -6.37 17.77 -3.02
CA PHE A 91 -5.95 17.97 -1.63
C PHE A 91 -4.44 18.01 -1.47
N VAL A 92 -3.72 17.18 -2.22
CA VAL A 92 -2.24 17.08 -2.16
C VAL A 92 -1.67 16.85 -3.55
N LEU A 93 -0.61 17.59 -3.88
CA LEU A 93 0.15 17.46 -5.12
C LEU A 93 1.51 16.84 -4.82
N ASP A 94 2.01 16.09 -5.79
CA ASP A 94 3.37 15.57 -5.80
C ASP A 94 3.72 14.73 -4.56
N ALA A 95 2.77 13.90 -4.11
CA ALA A 95 2.97 12.92 -3.06
C ALA A 95 3.30 11.55 -3.68
N GLU A 96 4.39 10.95 -3.24
CA GLU A 96 4.83 9.62 -3.68
C GLU A 96 4.06 8.52 -2.98
N SER A 97 3.76 8.74 -1.71
CA SER A 97 3.12 7.77 -0.83
C SER A 97 1.96 8.39 -0.08
N ILE A 98 0.77 7.81 -0.20
CA ILE A 98 -0.44 8.33 0.44
C ILE A 98 -1.08 7.26 1.30
N ALA A 99 -1.61 7.68 2.44
CA ALA A 99 -2.61 6.97 3.22
C ALA A 99 -3.75 7.92 3.58
N VAL A 100 -4.96 7.39 3.61
CA VAL A 100 -6.16 8.18 3.91
C VAL A 100 -6.94 7.54 5.04
N ARG A 101 -7.20 8.30 6.10
CA ARG A 101 -8.21 7.96 7.10
C ARG A 101 -9.52 8.61 6.72
N VAL A 102 -10.55 7.80 6.58
CA VAL A 102 -11.93 8.22 6.29
C VAL A 102 -12.74 8.02 7.57
N SER A 103 -13.30 9.08 8.11
CA SER A 103 -14.18 9.05 9.27
C SER A 103 -15.57 9.56 8.89
N SER A 104 -16.63 8.88 9.31
CA SER A 104 -17.99 9.31 9.02
C SER A 104 -18.82 9.44 10.29
N SER A 105 -19.73 10.41 10.28
CA SER A 105 -20.78 10.61 11.28
C SER A 105 -22.15 10.55 10.61
N GLY A 106 -23.18 10.14 11.36
CA GLY A 106 -24.51 9.84 10.80
C GLY A 106 -24.51 8.45 10.17
N GLY A 107 -24.54 8.34 8.84
CA GLY A 107 -24.47 7.06 8.12
C GLY A 107 -23.05 6.50 8.06
N ASN A 108 -22.92 5.16 8.08
CA ASN A 108 -21.66 4.49 7.79
C ASN A 108 -21.38 4.48 6.29
N VAL A 109 -20.11 4.55 5.91
CA VAL A 109 -19.69 4.58 4.51
C VAL A 109 -18.76 3.41 4.17
N VAL A 110 -18.62 3.13 2.88
CA VAL A 110 -17.55 2.31 2.32
C VAL A 110 -16.64 3.22 1.52
N ALA A 111 -15.34 3.13 1.76
CA ALA A 111 -14.35 3.86 0.99
C ALA A 111 -13.43 2.88 0.23
N SER A 112 -13.05 3.27 -0.99
CA SER A 112 -12.03 2.60 -1.79
C SER A 112 -11.17 3.63 -2.52
N LEU A 113 -9.92 3.29 -2.78
CA LEU A 113 -8.98 4.15 -3.48
C LEU A 113 -8.52 3.47 -4.76
N GLN A 114 -8.95 4.02 -5.90
CA GLN A 114 -8.46 3.60 -7.20
C GLN A 114 -7.18 4.36 -7.53
N SER A 115 -6.16 3.62 -7.89
CA SER A 115 -4.87 4.17 -8.35
C SER A 115 -4.61 3.75 -9.79
N SER A 116 -4.16 4.67 -10.62
CA SER A 116 -3.71 4.37 -11.98
C SER A 116 -2.39 5.06 -12.27
N THR A 117 -1.59 4.41 -13.12
CA THR A 117 -0.27 4.88 -13.51
C THR A 117 -0.19 5.00 -15.03
N ILE A 118 0.40 6.08 -15.50
CA ILE A 118 0.80 6.28 -16.90
C ILE A 118 2.29 6.60 -16.88
N ARG A 119 3.09 5.83 -17.61
CA ARG A 119 4.54 6.03 -17.75
C ARG A 119 4.82 6.67 -19.09
N THR A 120 5.09 7.95 -19.09
CA THR A 120 5.23 8.77 -20.33
C THR A 120 3.94 8.72 -21.17
N LEU A 121 3.83 7.76 -22.09
CA LEU A 121 2.65 7.53 -22.93
C LEU A 121 2.14 6.09 -22.85
N GLU A 122 2.73 5.28 -21.97
CA GLU A 122 2.37 3.87 -21.79
C GLU A 122 1.52 3.68 -20.53
N PRO A 123 0.43 2.92 -20.60
CA PRO A 123 -0.34 2.54 -19.42
C PRO A 123 0.52 1.74 -18.44
N GLY A 124 0.58 2.19 -17.19
CA GLY A 124 1.40 1.58 -16.15
C GLY A 124 0.64 0.71 -15.17
N GLY A 125 -0.68 0.58 -15.34
CA GLY A 125 -1.50 -0.28 -14.48
C GLY A 125 -2.63 0.45 -13.77
N LEU A 126 -3.52 -0.36 -13.19
CA LEU A 126 -4.69 0.05 -12.41
C LEU A 126 -4.76 -0.84 -11.18
N ASP A 127 -5.08 -0.24 -10.03
CA ASP A 127 -5.31 -0.95 -8.77
C ASP A 127 -6.46 -0.31 -7.99
N ILE A 128 -7.10 -1.09 -7.11
CA ILE A 128 -8.15 -0.63 -6.20
C ILE A 128 -7.81 -1.14 -4.79
N ALA A 129 -7.42 -0.23 -3.91
CA ALA A 129 -7.23 -0.51 -2.51
C ALA A 129 -8.55 -0.36 -1.75
N VAL A 130 -8.82 -1.34 -0.89
CA VAL A 130 -9.94 -1.36 0.05
C VAL A 130 -9.44 -1.03 1.46
N ALA A 131 -10.39 -0.88 2.40
CA ALA A 131 -10.05 -0.59 3.78
C ALA A 131 -9.08 -1.61 4.37
N ALA A 132 -7.98 -1.13 4.93
CA ALA A 132 -7.08 -1.88 5.79
C ALA A 132 -7.71 -2.09 7.19
N GLY A 133 -7.19 -3.06 7.93
CA GLY A 133 -7.54 -3.22 9.34
C GLY A 133 -7.04 -2.05 10.21
N ASP A 134 -7.40 -2.05 11.49
CA ASP A 134 -6.92 -1.05 12.44
C ASP A 134 -5.39 -1.12 12.63
N PRO A 135 -4.72 -0.01 13.00
CA PRO A 135 -3.30 -0.01 13.30
C PRO A 135 -2.93 -1.01 14.41
N GLY A 136 -1.75 -1.63 14.32
CA GLY A 136 -1.25 -2.57 15.33
C GLY A 136 0.25 -2.78 15.25
N VAL A 137 0.86 -3.20 16.32
CA VAL A 137 2.31 -3.48 16.41
C VAL A 137 2.75 -4.73 15.64
N SER A 138 1.80 -5.56 15.23
CA SER A 138 2.03 -6.72 14.38
C SER A 138 0.95 -6.77 13.30
N ARG A 139 1.36 -6.83 12.05
CA ARG A 139 0.49 -6.93 10.88
C ARG A 139 0.91 -8.13 10.05
N VAL A 140 -0.07 -8.86 9.53
CA VAL A 140 0.14 -10.01 8.66
C VAL A 140 -0.64 -9.81 7.37
N ILE A 141 0.03 -9.89 6.23
CA ILE A 141 -0.54 -9.72 4.90
C ILE A 141 -0.35 -11.05 4.15
N PRO A 142 -1.36 -11.92 4.14
CA PRO A 142 -1.28 -13.21 3.44
C PRO A 142 -1.58 -13.05 1.96
N GLY A 143 -1.16 -14.03 1.16
CA GLY A 143 -1.55 -14.15 -0.25
C GLY A 143 -0.88 -13.14 -1.17
N VAL A 144 0.30 -12.66 -0.81
CA VAL A 144 1.13 -11.83 -1.70
C VAL A 144 1.76 -12.73 -2.76
N VAL A 145 1.48 -12.46 -4.03
CA VAL A 145 2.00 -13.25 -5.15
C VAL A 145 2.92 -12.40 -6.00
N VAL A 146 4.17 -12.83 -6.15
CA VAL A 146 5.14 -12.29 -7.09
C VAL A 146 5.27 -13.27 -8.25
N ASP A 147 4.76 -12.92 -9.42
CA ASP A 147 4.64 -13.85 -10.55
C ASP A 147 5.68 -13.64 -11.66
N SER A 148 6.49 -12.60 -11.56
CA SER A 148 7.40 -12.18 -12.63
C SER A 148 8.71 -11.60 -12.10
N GLY A 149 9.28 -12.18 -11.04
CA GLY A 149 10.47 -11.64 -10.36
C GLY A 149 11.64 -11.27 -11.30
N PRO A 150 12.12 -12.17 -12.18
CA PRO A 150 13.21 -11.86 -13.11
C PRO A 150 12.84 -10.78 -14.13
N ALA A 151 11.61 -10.78 -14.63
CA ALA A 151 11.15 -9.79 -15.61
C ALA A 151 10.96 -8.41 -14.97
N LEU A 152 10.49 -8.36 -13.71
CA LEU A 152 10.39 -7.11 -12.93
C LEU A 152 11.77 -6.52 -12.65
N ALA A 153 12.73 -7.33 -12.24
CA ALA A 153 14.12 -6.90 -12.08
C ALA A 153 14.69 -6.32 -13.39
N GLY A 154 14.45 -6.97 -14.51
CA GLY A 154 14.85 -6.47 -15.83
C GLY A 154 14.15 -5.17 -16.26
N LEU A 155 12.97 -4.86 -15.72
CA LEU A 155 12.32 -3.55 -15.92
C LEU A 155 12.99 -2.47 -15.08
N VAL A 156 13.26 -2.74 -13.81
CA VAL A 156 13.97 -1.83 -12.91
C VAL A 156 15.34 -1.46 -13.50
N ASP A 157 16.07 -2.43 -14.05
CA ASP A 157 17.38 -2.22 -14.69
C ASP A 157 17.33 -1.34 -15.95
N ARG A 158 16.17 -1.21 -16.59
CA ARG A 158 15.98 -0.28 -17.72
C ARG A 158 15.98 1.19 -17.31
N GLY A 159 15.83 1.48 -16.01
CA GLY A 159 15.89 2.84 -15.45
C GLY A 159 14.58 3.61 -15.63
N ALA A 160 14.69 4.87 -16.01
CA ALA A 160 13.65 5.88 -15.89
C ALA A 160 12.22 5.42 -16.20
N GLY A 161 11.36 5.53 -15.21
CA GLY A 161 9.93 5.26 -15.29
C GLY A 161 9.50 3.86 -14.84
N TYR A 162 10.44 2.98 -14.47
CA TYR A 162 10.15 1.62 -13.97
C TYR A 162 10.67 1.35 -12.55
N GLU A 163 11.20 2.35 -11.87
CA GLU A 163 11.71 2.25 -10.50
C GLU A 163 10.63 1.75 -9.51
N ASP A 164 9.38 1.99 -9.85
CA ASP A 164 8.22 1.54 -9.07
C ASP A 164 7.79 0.09 -9.35
N ALA A 165 8.43 -0.60 -10.30
CA ALA A 165 8.17 -2.02 -10.57
C ALA A 165 8.70 -2.95 -9.46
N ILE A 166 9.51 -2.43 -8.54
CA ILE A 166 10.01 -3.17 -7.37
C ILE A 166 8.87 -3.47 -6.39
N THR A 167 8.90 -4.66 -5.78
CA THR A 167 8.00 -4.99 -4.67
C THR A 167 8.22 -4.01 -3.52
N THR A 168 7.15 -3.41 -3.02
CA THR A 168 7.24 -2.34 -2.02
C THR A 168 6.27 -2.61 -0.89
N VAL A 169 6.71 -2.43 0.35
CA VAL A 169 5.85 -2.42 1.53
C VAL A 169 5.64 -0.98 1.97
N ARG A 170 4.40 -0.52 1.94
CA ARG A 170 4.01 0.78 2.48
C ARG A 170 3.66 0.62 3.95
N ILE A 171 4.32 1.38 4.82
CA ILE A 171 4.05 1.44 6.25
C ILE A 171 3.52 2.84 6.58
N VAL A 172 2.52 2.89 7.43
CA VAL A 172 1.93 4.14 7.92
C VAL A 172 1.96 4.12 9.44
N ALA A 173 2.53 5.14 10.04
CA ALA A 173 2.47 5.36 11.49
C ALA A 173 1.41 6.44 11.78
N PRO A 174 0.16 6.07 12.10
CA PRO A 174 -0.84 7.06 12.44
C PRO A 174 -0.41 7.84 13.68
N PRO A 175 -0.74 9.13 13.80
CA PRO A 175 -0.55 9.86 15.06
C PRO A 175 -1.37 9.19 16.16
N VAL A 176 -0.77 9.01 17.32
CA VAL A 176 -1.34 8.21 18.44
C VAL A 176 -2.63 8.82 19.01
N ASP A 177 -2.82 10.14 18.94
CA ASP A 177 -4.08 10.87 19.19
C ASP A 177 -3.93 12.32 18.73
N ALA A 178 -5.04 12.97 18.36
CA ALA A 178 -5.06 14.39 18.02
C ALA A 178 -4.65 15.34 19.19
N ALA A 179 -4.49 14.81 20.41
CA ALA A 179 -4.04 15.52 21.59
C ALA A 179 -2.61 15.14 22.03
N SER A 180 -2.04 14.10 21.48
CA SER A 180 -0.63 13.75 21.58
C SER A 180 0.07 14.53 20.48
N GLU A 181 0.99 15.41 20.83
CA GLU A 181 1.99 15.91 19.86
C GLU A 181 2.47 14.68 19.11
N ALA A 182 2.32 14.69 17.76
CA ALA A 182 2.65 13.56 16.90
C ALA A 182 3.93 12.93 17.46
N GLY A 183 3.86 11.64 17.84
CA GLY A 183 4.96 11.01 18.53
C GLY A 183 6.20 11.27 17.71
N THR A 184 7.07 12.17 18.21
CA THR A 184 8.33 12.53 17.58
C THR A 184 9.33 11.39 17.71
N GLY A 185 8.85 10.24 18.17
CA GLY A 185 9.62 9.02 18.36
C GLY A 185 9.92 8.33 17.03
N ASP A 186 11.14 7.87 16.93
CA ASP A 186 11.60 6.96 15.90
C ASP A 186 10.91 5.60 16.11
N ILE A 187 10.13 5.15 15.11
CA ILE A 187 9.39 3.89 15.13
C ILE A 187 10.21 2.88 14.32
N ALA A 188 10.79 1.92 15.00
CA ALA A 188 11.45 0.81 14.33
C ALA A 188 10.42 -0.19 13.81
N ALA A 189 10.59 -0.62 12.57
CA ALA A 189 9.74 -1.64 11.94
C ALA A 189 10.59 -2.69 11.23
N THR A 190 10.15 -3.94 11.33
CA THR A 190 10.76 -5.10 10.68
C THR A 190 9.74 -5.72 9.74
N ILE A 191 10.14 -5.96 8.49
CA ILE A 191 9.36 -6.56 7.43
C ILE A 191 9.97 -7.92 7.08
N LEU A 192 9.21 -9.00 7.19
CA LEU A 192 9.64 -10.35 6.83
C LEU A 192 8.72 -10.93 5.76
N PHE A 193 9.27 -11.26 4.61
CA PHE A 193 8.61 -12.04 3.57
C PHE A 193 8.84 -13.53 3.84
N VAL A 194 7.77 -14.24 4.13
CA VAL A 194 7.76 -15.69 4.40
C VAL A 194 7.20 -16.41 3.18
N PRO A 195 8.03 -17.18 2.43
CA PRO A 195 7.54 -18.01 1.33
C PRO A 195 6.46 -19.00 1.78
N ASP A 196 5.51 -19.29 0.90
CA ASP A 196 4.48 -20.27 1.18
C ASP A 196 5.09 -21.64 1.53
N GLY A 197 4.58 -22.24 2.60
CA GLY A 197 5.06 -23.53 3.11
C GLY A 197 6.27 -23.45 4.06
N MET A 198 6.84 -22.28 4.28
CA MET A 198 7.90 -22.03 5.25
C MET A 198 7.32 -21.49 6.56
N SER A 199 7.89 -21.85 7.69
CA SER A 199 7.53 -21.22 8.97
C SER A 199 8.21 -19.84 9.11
N VAL A 200 7.65 -19.00 9.97
CA VAL A 200 8.22 -17.65 10.25
C VAL A 200 9.66 -17.75 10.76
N GLN A 201 9.94 -18.72 11.65
CA GLN A 201 11.29 -18.90 12.21
C GLN A 201 12.30 -19.33 11.15
N GLU A 202 11.95 -20.31 10.32
CA GLU A 202 12.83 -20.76 9.22
C GLU A 202 13.11 -19.63 8.23
N ALA A 203 12.09 -18.82 7.92
CA ALA A 203 12.24 -17.67 7.02
C ALA A 203 13.15 -16.59 7.62
N GLN A 204 13.02 -16.34 8.92
CA GLN A 204 13.86 -15.39 9.64
C GLN A 204 15.33 -15.85 9.66
N ASP A 205 15.59 -17.07 10.08
CA ASP A 205 16.94 -17.64 10.14
C ASP A 205 17.63 -17.63 8.76
N ALA A 206 16.88 -17.96 7.69
CA ALA A 206 17.38 -17.94 6.33
C ALA A 206 17.64 -16.52 5.79
N ALA A 207 16.76 -15.56 6.11
CA ALA A 207 16.93 -14.17 5.69
C ALA A 207 18.13 -13.49 6.40
N GLU A 208 18.34 -13.78 7.68
CA GLU A 208 19.50 -13.28 8.44
C GLU A 208 20.82 -13.84 7.88
N ALA A 209 20.84 -15.11 7.43
CA ALA A 209 22.00 -15.72 6.81
C ALA A 209 22.35 -15.04 5.45
N ASP A 210 21.36 -14.60 4.68
CA ASP A 210 21.56 -13.89 3.42
C ASP A 210 22.17 -12.49 3.62
N VAL A 211 21.77 -11.77 4.67
CA VAL A 211 22.31 -10.44 4.99
C VAL A 211 23.82 -10.48 5.25
N VAL A 212 24.32 -11.54 5.86
CA VAL A 212 25.77 -11.73 6.13
C VAL A 212 26.57 -11.87 4.83
N ILE A 213 25.95 -12.40 3.77
CA ILE A 213 26.60 -12.60 2.48
C ILE A 213 26.67 -11.30 1.67
N GLU A 214 25.64 -10.46 1.75
CA GLU A 214 25.59 -9.18 1.02
C GLU A 214 26.50 -8.10 1.62
N GLY A 215 26.86 -8.17 2.91
CA GLY A 215 27.67 -7.20 3.63
C GLY A 215 29.17 -7.50 3.73
N GLY A 216 29.66 -8.64 3.22
CA GLY A 216 31.06 -9.02 3.32
C GLY A 216 31.97 -8.36 2.26
N GLU A 217 33.08 -7.72 2.68
CA GLU A 217 34.15 -7.32 1.75
C GLU A 217 34.68 -8.58 1.02
N GLY A 218 34.36 -8.70 -0.27
CA GLY A 218 34.76 -9.82 -1.10
C GLY A 218 33.62 -10.75 -1.53
N ALA A 219 32.37 -10.43 -1.23
CA ALA A 219 31.23 -11.13 -1.81
C ALA A 219 31.25 -10.95 -3.32
N ALA A 220 31.63 -12.02 -4.04
CA ALA A 220 31.31 -12.13 -5.45
C ALA A 220 29.80 -11.89 -5.56
N THR A 221 29.37 -11.05 -6.49
CA THR A 221 27.94 -10.85 -6.81
C THR A 221 27.38 -12.21 -7.27
N ALA A 222 26.95 -13.02 -6.29
CA ALA A 222 26.23 -14.24 -6.58
C ALA A 222 24.95 -13.78 -7.29
N GLU A 223 24.75 -14.26 -8.51
CA GLU A 223 23.54 -13.98 -9.28
C GLU A 223 22.35 -14.50 -8.45
N VAL A 224 21.51 -13.55 -7.99
CA VAL A 224 20.37 -13.86 -7.14
C VAL A 224 19.34 -14.60 -7.98
N ASP A 225 19.03 -15.85 -7.64
CA ASP A 225 17.96 -16.60 -8.30
C ASP A 225 16.59 -16.05 -7.90
N LEU A 226 15.95 -15.34 -8.82
CA LEU A 226 14.60 -14.77 -8.66
C LEU A 226 13.50 -15.66 -9.24
N THR A 227 13.84 -16.88 -9.70
CA THR A 227 12.84 -17.81 -10.27
C THR A 227 12.04 -18.55 -9.21
N ALA A 228 12.49 -18.54 -7.95
CA ALA A 228 11.81 -19.18 -6.82
C ALA A 228 11.63 -18.21 -5.66
N ALA A 229 10.59 -18.46 -4.85
CA ALA A 229 10.33 -17.71 -3.65
C ALA A 229 11.47 -17.85 -2.63
N ARG A 230 11.85 -16.74 -2.03
CA ARG A 230 12.91 -16.69 -1.01
C ARG A 230 12.54 -15.74 0.13
N PRO A 231 12.92 -16.05 1.37
CA PRO A 231 12.68 -15.15 2.48
C PRO A 231 13.47 -13.85 2.33
N ARG A 232 12.88 -12.74 2.78
CA ARG A 232 13.54 -11.41 2.82
C ARG A 232 13.19 -10.73 4.11
N LEU A 233 14.20 -10.19 4.79
CA LEU A 233 14.07 -9.39 6.01
C LEU A 233 14.55 -7.97 5.70
N VAL A 234 13.75 -6.98 6.06
CA VAL A 234 14.10 -5.57 5.93
C VAL A 234 13.75 -4.87 7.24
N GLU A 235 14.72 -4.13 7.77
CA GLU A 235 14.52 -3.26 8.92
C GLU A 235 14.47 -1.80 8.45
N THR A 236 13.59 -1.02 9.05
CA THR A 236 13.39 0.37 8.69
C THR A 236 12.92 1.19 9.88
N HIS A 237 12.94 2.51 9.72
CA HIS A 237 12.48 3.48 10.71
C HIS A 237 11.57 4.49 10.06
N LEU A 238 10.54 4.93 10.78
CA LEU A 238 9.62 5.99 10.34
C LEU A 238 9.16 6.83 11.52
N HIS A 239 8.58 7.98 11.24
CA HIS A 239 8.08 8.90 12.28
C HIS A 239 6.55 8.91 12.32
N GLY A 240 5.99 9.28 13.47
CA GLY A 240 4.54 9.40 13.64
C GLY A 240 3.93 10.39 12.63
N GLY A 241 2.86 9.99 11.97
CA GLY A 241 2.20 10.74 10.90
C GLY A 241 2.82 10.56 9.51
N GLU A 242 3.89 9.78 9.37
CA GLU A 242 4.59 9.52 8.11
C GLU A 242 4.03 8.29 7.38
N VAL A 243 4.11 8.33 6.05
CA VAL A 243 3.90 7.18 5.16
C VAL A 243 5.22 6.86 4.49
N LEU A 244 5.72 5.66 4.72
CA LEU A 244 7.00 5.21 4.18
C LEU A 244 6.78 4.05 3.20
N ASP A 245 7.29 4.21 1.97
CA ASP A 245 7.41 3.12 1.00
C ASP A 245 8.79 2.47 1.13
N VAL A 246 8.82 1.23 1.59
CA VAL A 246 10.03 0.43 1.76
C VAL A 246 10.18 -0.49 0.56
N PRO A 247 11.14 -0.23 -0.34
CA PRO A 247 11.42 -1.13 -1.44
C PRO A 247 12.03 -2.44 -0.91
N VAL A 248 11.55 -3.58 -1.42
CA VAL A 248 12.07 -4.90 -1.09
C VAL A 248 12.62 -5.53 -2.36
N PRO A 249 13.91 -5.33 -2.64
CA PRO A 249 14.54 -5.89 -3.82
C PRO A 249 14.72 -7.41 -3.69
N ASN A 250 14.90 -8.07 -4.82
CA ASN A 250 15.25 -9.48 -4.88
C ASN A 250 14.20 -10.42 -4.25
N VAL A 251 12.94 -10.04 -4.30
CA VAL A 251 11.83 -10.94 -3.98
C VAL A 251 11.62 -11.86 -5.19
N GLY A 252 11.85 -13.16 -5.01
CA GLY A 252 11.70 -14.14 -6.08
C GLY A 252 10.24 -14.47 -6.41
N THR A 253 10.04 -15.16 -7.52
CA THR A 253 8.71 -15.60 -7.97
C THR A 253 8.12 -16.62 -7.00
N GLY A 254 6.90 -16.37 -6.53
CA GLY A 254 6.16 -17.27 -5.63
C GLY A 254 5.12 -16.60 -4.78
N GLY A 255 4.50 -17.38 -3.90
CA GLY A 255 3.54 -16.91 -2.91
C GLY A 255 4.23 -16.60 -1.58
N TYR A 256 3.71 -15.59 -0.89
CA TYR A 256 4.27 -15.10 0.37
C TYR A 256 3.18 -14.70 1.37
N THR A 257 3.53 -14.84 2.64
CA THR A 257 2.89 -14.10 3.73
C THR A 257 3.88 -13.05 4.24
N VAL A 258 3.48 -11.78 4.27
CA VAL A 258 4.34 -10.69 4.76
C VAL A 258 3.96 -10.35 6.19
N HIS A 259 4.96 -10.42 7.07
CA HIS A 259 4.84 -10.02 8.47
C HIS A 259 5.52 -8.67 8.66
N VAL A 260 4.81 -7.73 9.29
CA VAL A 260 5.35 -6.44 9.70
C VAL A 260 5.19 -6.30 11.20
N THR A 261 6.30 -6.12 11.90
CA THR A 261 6.32 -5.83 13.34
C THR A 261 6.92 -4.45 13.57
N ALA A 262 6.38 -3.70 14.51
CA ALA A 262 6.87 -2.36 14.81
C ALA A 262 6.80 -2.07 16.32
N THR A 263 7.59 -1.10 16.78
CA THR A 263 7.60 -0.67 18.19
C THR A 263 6.33 0.05 18.60
N GLU A 264 5.63 0.66 17.64
CA GLU A 264 4.34 1.37 17.81
C GLU A 264 3.30 0.87 16.81
N PRO A 265 1.99 1.10 17.03
CA PRO A 265 0.98 0.64 16.08
C PRO A 265 1.13 1.27 14.68
N VAL A 266 1.21 0.41 13.66
CA VAL A 266 1.31 0.79 12.26
C VAL A 266 0.23 0.12 11.41
N LEU A 267 0.00 0.68 10.23
CA LEU A 267 -0.68 0.03 9.12
C LEU A 267 0.36 -0.40 8.10
N ALA A 268 0.05 -1.46 7.36
CA ALA A 268 0.92 -1.92 6.29
C ALA A 268 0.11 -2.41 5.07
N ALA A 269 0.67 -2.19 3.89
CA ALA A 269 0.17 -2.73 2.62
C ALA A 269 1.36 -3.14 1.74
N VAL A 270 1.17 -4.16 0.92
CA VAL A 270 2.18 -4.60 -0.05
C VAL A 270 1.70 -4.24 -1.45
N ARG A 271 2.60 -3.64 -2.22
CA ARG A 271 2.41 -3.40 -3.66
C ARG A 271 3.34 -4.31 -4.44
N VAL A 272 2.76 -5.11 -5.31
CA VAL A 272 3.47 -5.94 -6.28
C VAL A 272 3.05 -5.48 -7.67
N THR A 273 4.01 -5.33 -8.58
CA THR A 273 3.72 -5.08 -10.00
C THR A 273 3.61 -6.44 -10.70
N SER A 274 2.49 -6.69 -11.36
CA SER A 274 2.31 -7.85 -12.23
C SER A 274 2.40 -7.42 -13.69
N LEU A 275 3.14 -8.19 -14.48
CA LEU A 275 3.23 -7.96 -15.92
C LEU A 275 2.06 -8.66 -16.62
N GLY A 276 1.25 -7.90 -17.35
CA GLY A 276 0.19 -8.48 -18.17
C GLY A 276 0.78 -9.38 -19.26
N GLN A 277 0.21 -10.58 -19.42
CA GLN A 277 0.50 -11.50 -20.53
C GLN A 277 -0.32 -11.10 -21.77
#